data_226492ab7334672aabb37f53da4f2281
#
_entry.id   226492ab7334672aabb37f53da4f2281
#
_cell.length_a   1.000
_cell.length_b   1.000
_cell.length_c   1.000
_cell.angle_alpha   90.00
_cell.angle_beta   90.00
_cell.angle_gamma   90.00
#
_symmetry.space_group_name_H-M   'P 1'
#
loop_
_entity.id
_entity.type
_entity.pdbx_description
1 polymer ?
#
loop_
_entity_poly.entity_id
_entity_poly.type
_entity_poly.pdbx_seq_one_letter_code
_entity_poly.pdbx_strand_id
1 'polypeptide(L)'
;LRVADASRASRQVDVTHGATFLVAMGVLSPALVMQEHIESYVQSLEKSGYTVETVEQRVSSLSSYFTWFIRTHKPAKGQDALLHPVRRVRVSHVSSCEQCTADDGAQSGHNLKGACTARDARMSLWSVAAFEGSLTASAANTRSAYRRDVELFAEWLLDSAPTVTPQTVEKQHVRDYLSVMHERGATSRTLARRIAALRRYFAWAMRTKMAVKDPTDGVHTPKVNGKLPRPLDEETVARLVSTEDEAAPEWRRARDRVVLEILYGSGLRVSEVCSLTVQSVSSDQTTMRVMGKGSKERVVPLSEPATIALRRWAEVRHEVLGEAPEVALLLTGRGHPVSRR
;
A
#
# COMPACT_ATOMS: atom_id res chain seq x y z
N LEU A 1 -7.02 -21.69 -3.30
CA LEU A 1 -8.46 -21.61 -3.63
C LEU A 1 -9.27 -21.08 -2.43
N ARG A 2 -9.17 -21.66 -1.22
CA ARG A 2 -10.00 -21.28 -0.05
C ARG A 2 -9.80 -19.83 0.45
N VAL A 3 -8.60 -19.24 0.36
CA VAL A 3 -8.33 -17.86 0.79
C VAL A 3 -8.94 -16.83 -0.16
N ALA A 4 -9.00 -17.15 -1.45
CA ALA A 4 -9.67 -16.30 -2.45
C ALA A 4 -11.19 -16.28 -2.24
N ASP A 5 -11.77 -17.39 -1.79
CA ASP A 5 -13.20 -17.53 -1.54
C ASP A 5 -13.65 -16.79 -0.28
N ALA A 6 -12.88 -16.86 0.81
CA ALA A 6 -13.16 -16.10 2.03
C ALA A 6 -13.07 -14.57 1.79
N SER A 7 -12.10 -14.12 1.02
CA SER A 7 -11.96 -12.70 0.64
C SER A 7 -13.08 -12.23 -0.31
N ARG A 8 -13.60 -13.12 -1.16
CA ARG A 8 -14.79 -12.85 -1.99
C ARG A 8 -16.05 -12.74 -1.16
N ALA A 9 -16.26 -13.68 -0.23
CA ALA A 9 -17.42 -13.69 0.65
C ALA A 9 -17.47 -12.42 1.51
N SER A 10 -16.36 -11.99 2.09
CA SER A 10 -16.27 -10.74 2.86
C SER A 10 -16.63 -9.52 2.00
N ARG A 11 -16.07 -9.39 0.79
CA ARG A 11 -16.41 -8.29 -0.12
C ARG A 11 -17.86 -8.31 -0.57
N GLN A 12 -18.43 -9.49 -0.76
CA GLN A 12 -19.85 -9.63 -1.13
C GLN A 12 -20.75 -9.12 0.00
N VAL A 13 -20.43 -9.42 1.26
CA VAL A 13 -21.14 -8.90 2.43
C VAL A 13 -21.06 -7.38 2.47
N ASP A 14 -19.88 -6.80 2.28
CA ASP A 14 -19.67 -5.36 2.29
C ASP A 14 -20.47 -4.66 1.19
N VAL A 15 -20.43 -5.19 -0.04
CA VAL A 15 -21.18 -4.66 -1.19
C VAL A 15 -22.69 -4.78 -0.95
N THR A 16 -23.16 -5.91 -0.40
CA THR A 16 -24.58 -6.11 -0.08
C THR A 16 -25.05 -5.12 0.98
N HIS A 17 -24.25 -4.88 2.00
CA HIS A 17 -24.56 -3.90 3.04
C HIS A 17 -24.69 -2.47 2.46
N GLY A 18 -23.75 -2.06 1.62
CA GLY A 18 -23.82 -0.77 0.92
C GLY A 18 -25.02 -0.68 -0.04
N ALA A 19 -25.31 -1.74 -0.78
CA ALA A 19 -26.47 -1.80 -1.67
C ALA A 19 -27.80 -1.67 -0.90
N THR A 20 -27.93 -2.35 0.25
CA THR A 20 -29.13 -2.24 1.11
C THR A 20 -29.35 -0.80 1.59
N PHE A 21 -28.30 -0.12 1.98
CA PHE A 21 -28.36 1.29 2.38
C PHE A 21 -28.81 2.19 1.21
N LEU A 22 -28.22 2.00 0.03
CA LEU A 22 -28.56 2.79 -1.17
C LEU A 22 -30.02 2.58 -1.59
N VAL A 23 -30.51 1.34 -1.53
CA VAL A 23 -31.92 1.02 -1.79
C VAL A 23 -32.85 1.71 -0.78
N ALA A 24 -32.48 1.75 0.50
CA ALA A 24 -33.24 2.45 1.53
C ALA A 24 -33.30 3.98 1.29
N MET A 25 -32.29 4.53 0.60
CA MET A 25 -32.27 5.93 0.12
C MET A 25 -33.04 6.16 -1.19
N GLY A 26 -33.67 5.12 -1.75
CA GLY A 26 -34.40 5.20 -3.01
C GLY A 26 -33.55 5.06 -4.28
N VAL A 27 -32.26 4.70 -4.15
CA VAL A 27 -31.38 4.50 -5.31
C VAL A 27 -31.47 3.04 -5.76
N LEU A 28 -32.29 2.79 -6.76
CA LEU A 28 -32.63 1.43 -7.22
C LEU A 28 -31.67 0.88 -8.30
N SER A 29 -30.74 1.68 -8.79
CA SER A 29 -29.79 1.25 -9.84
C SER A 29 -28.38 1.74 -9.52
N PRO A 30 -27.35 0.88 -9.70
CA PRO A 30 -25.96 1.29 -9.54
C PRO A 30 -25.53 2.45 -10.45
N ALA A 31 -26.19 2.61 -11.59
CA ALA A 31 -25.92 3.71 -12.52
C ALA A 31 -26.35 5.10 -11.99
N LEU A 32 -27.25 5.13 -11.01
CA LEU A 32 -27.78 6.35 -10.41
C LEU A 32 -27.05 6.73 -9.11
N VAL A 33 -26.08 5.95 -8.68
CA VAL A 33 -25.32 6.24 -7.46
C VAL A 33 -24.37 7.40 -7.71
N MET A 34 -24.55 8.47 -6.95
CA MET A 34 -23.68 9.64 -6.94
C MET A 34 -22.74 9.62 -5.74
N GLN A 35 -21.74 10.50 -5.75
CA GLN A 35 -20.79 10.66 -4.66
C GLN A 35 -21.48 10.95 -3.31
N GLU A 36 -22.49 11.80 -3.30
CA GLU A 36 -23.27 12.18 -2.13
C GLU A 36 -23.93 10.98 -1.42
N HIS A 37 -24.40 10.00 -2.20
CA HIS A 37 -24.99 8.78 -1.64
C HIS A 37 -23.94 7.95 -0.91
N ILE A 38 -22.71 7.91 -1.41
CA ILE A 38 -21.60 7.18 -0.74
C ILE A 38 -21.12 7.96 0.48
N GLU A 39 -21.08 9.28 0.44
CA GLU A 39 -20.75 10.12 1.61
C GLU A 39 -21.79 9.94 2.72
N SER A 40 -23.06 9.90 2.38
CA SER A 40 -24.15 9.60 3.34
C SER A 40 -24.01 8.19 3.92
N TYR A 41 -23.60 7.22 3.12
CA TYR A 41 -23.32 5.87 3.59
C TYR A 41 -22.14 5.84 4.59
N VAL A 42 -21.05 6.52 4.29
CA VAL A 42 -19.90 6.67 5.20
C VAL A 42 -20.33 7.29 6.52
N GLN A 43 -21.08 8.40 6.48
CA GLN A 43 -21.59 9.05 7.68
C GLN A 43 -22.51 8.14 8.50
N SER A 44 -23.34 7.33 7.84
CA SER A 44 -24.19 6.36 8.51
C SER A 44 -23.39 5.26 9.23
N LEU A 45 -22.30 4.78 8.60
CA LEU A 45 -21.39 3.81 9.23
C LEU A 45 -20.67 4.42 10.44
N GLU A 46 -20.17 5.65 10.31
CA GLU A 46 -19.52 6.38 11.39
C GLU A 46 -20.49 6.61 12.57
N LYS A 47 -21.72 7.04 12.29
CA LYS A 47 -22.78 7.19 13.31
C LYS A 47 -23.16 5.89 13.98
N SER A 48 -23.08 4.77 13.27
CA SER A 48 -23.37 3.43 13.80
C SER A 48 -22.21 2.84 14.60
N GLY A 49 -21.13 3.57 14.81
CA GLY A 49 -19.99 3.17 15.65
C GLY A 49 -19.04 2.17 14.98
N TYR A 50 -19.07 2.02 13.67
CA TYR A 50 -18.08 1.19 12.97
C TYR A 50 -16.69 1.82 13.03
N THR A 51 -15.64 0.97 13.15
CA THR A 51 -14.26 1.45 13.15
C THR A 51 -13.86 1.99 11.80
N VAL A 52 -12.91 2.92 11.76
CA VAL A 52 -12.39 3.53 10.52
C VAL A 52 -11.93 2.46 9.54
N GLU A 53 -11.24 1.41 10.01
CA GLU A 53 -10.79 0.30 9.15
C GLU A 53 -11.98 -0.45 8.54
N THR A 54 -13.08 -0.62 9.30
CA THR A 54 -14.29 -1.27 8.78
C THR A 54 -14.96 -0.40 7.72
N VAL A 55 -15.01 0.92 7.94
CA VAL A 55 -15.55 1.89 6.99
C VAL A 55 -14.68 1.90 5.73
N GLU A 56 -13.36 2.00 5.85
CA GLU A 56 -12.42 1.94 4.72
C GLU A 56 -12.54 0.63 3.94
N GLN A 57 -12.65 -0.51 4.64
CA GLN A 57 -12.82 -1.82 4.02
C GLN A 57 -14.10 -1.86 3.17
N ARG A 58 -15.22 -1.37 3.71
CA ARG A 58 -16.52 -1.33 3.01
C ARG A 58 -16.50 -0.37 1.83
N VAL A 59 -15.91 0.80 1.99
CA VAL A 59 -15.73 1.79 0.90
C VAL A 59 -14.82 1.23 -0.19
N SER A 60 -13.75 0.54 0.17
CA SER A 60 -12.85 -0.14 -0.78
C SER A 60 -13.56 -1.26 -1.55
N SER A 61 -14.42 -2.03 -0.87
CA SER A 61 -15.22 -3.09 -1.50
C SER A 61 -16.22 -2.50 -2.50
N LEU A 62 -16.91 -1.40 -2.15
CA LEU A 62 -17.78 -0.65 -3.06
C LEU A 62 -17.01 -0.05 -4.24
N SER A 63 -15.83 0.52 -4.01
CA SER A 63 -14.97 1.04 -5.08
C SER A 63 -14.60 -0.03 -6.10
N SER A 64 -14.28 -1.22 -5.63
CA SER A 64 -13.98 -2.37 -6.48
C SER A 64 -15.21 -2.81 -7.30
N TYR A 65 -16.39 -2.80 -6.68
CA TYR A 65 -17.65 -3.10 -7.35
C TYR A 65 -17.97 -2.07 -8.45
N PHE A 66 -17.90 -0.77 -8.16
CA PHE A 66 -18.18 0.27 -9.15
C PHE A 66 -17.15 0.31 -10.28
N THR A 67 -15.89 -0.02 -10.01
CA THR A 67 -14.87 -0.19 -11.05
C THR A 67 -15.25 -1.31 -12.00
N TRP A 68 -15.67 -2.46 -11.47
CA TRP A 68 -16.16 -3.58 -12.28
C TRP A 68 -17.45 -3.20 -13.03
N PHE A 69 -18.42 -2.58 -12.36
CA PHE A 69 -19.69 -2.19 -12.95
C PHE A 69 -19.51 -1.26 -14.15
N ILE A 70 -18.72 -0.18 -14.01
CA ILE A 70 -18.44 0.78 -15.09
C ILE A 70 -17.72 0.12 -16.27
N ARG A 71 -16.83 -0.84 -16.00
CA ARG A 71 -16.11 -1.58 -17.06
C ARG A 71 -17.04 -2.48 -17.84
N THR A 72 -18.03 -3.10 -17.17
CA THR A 72 -18.91 -4.10 -17.76
C THR A 72 -20.13 -3.48 -18.43
N HIS A 73 -20.62 -2.36 -17.91
CA HIS A 73 -21.81 -1.65 -18.39
C HIS A 73 -21.42 -0.33 -19.06
N LYS A 74 -20.84 -0.43 -20.27
CA LYS A 74 -20.53 0.77 -21.06
C LYS A 74 -21.82 1.46 -21.48
N PRO A 75 -21.94 2.80 -21.32
CA PRO A 75 -23.12 3.55 -21.80
C PRO A 75 -23.25 3.42 -23.31
N ALA A 76 -24.47 3.44 -23.81
CA ALA A 76 -24.75 3.45 -25.24
C ALA A 76 -24.22 4.75 -25.89
N LYS A 77 -23.93 4.71 -27.20
CA LYS A 77 -23.47 5.90 -27.94
C LYS A 77 -24.46 7.05 -27.73
N GLY A 78 -24.00 8.16 -27.14
CA GLY A 78 -24.79 9.36 -26.87
C GLY A 78 -25.27 9.53 -25.42
N GLN A 79 -24.93 8.62 -24.51
CA GLN A 79 -25.15 8.79 -23.07
C GLN A 79 -23.87 9.22 -22.38
N ASP A 80 -24.01 10.01 -21.31
CA ASP A 80 -22.90 10.46 -20.49
C ASP A 80 -22.15 9.28 -19.86
N ALA A 81 -20.81 9.41 -19.75
CA ALA A 81 -19.98 8.39 -19.15
C ALA A 81 -20.36 8.21 -17.67
N LEU A 82 -20.51 6.95 -17.23
CA LEU A 82 -20.77 6.62 -15.84
C LEU A 82 -19.61 7.10 -14.96
N LEU A 83 -19.91 8.04 -14.07
CA LEU A 83 -18.95 8.56 -13.10
C LEU A 83 -18.74 7.54 -11.97
N HIS A 84 -17.51 7.43 -11.48
CA HIS A 84 -17.19 6.52 -10.37
C HIS A 84 -17.53 7.18 -9.03
N PRO A 85 -18.63 6.78 -8.34
CA PRO A 85 -19.16 7.53 -7.21
C PRO A 85 -18.25 7.51 -5.96
N VAL A 86 -17.34 6.54 -5.86
CA VAL A 86 -16.46 6.37 -4.68
C VAL A 86 -15.11 7.06 -4.85
N ARG A 87 -14.74 7.49 -6.06
CA ARG A 87 -13.36 7.91 -6.38
C ARG A 87 -12.85 9.14 -5.62
N ARG A 88 -13.75 9.97 -5.10
CA ARG A 88 -13.43 11.22 -4.37
C ARG A 88 -13.90 11.22 -2.92
N VAL A 89 -14.56 10.15 -2.48
CA VAL A 89 -15.03 10.03 -1.11
C VAL A 89 -13.84 9.84 -0.18
N ARG A 90 -13.71 10.71 0.80
CA ARG A 90 -12.72 10.60 1.87
C ARG A 90 -13.42 10.03 3.10
N VAL A 91 -12.88 8.98 3.66
CA VAL A 91 -13.18 8.57 5.04
C VAL A 91 -12.44 9.57 5.93
N SER A 92 -13.15 10.17 6.87
CA SER A 92 -12.56 11.14 7.78
C SER A 92 -11.51 10.46 8.64
N HIS A 93 -10.23 10.53 8.22
CA HIS A 93 -9.17 10.32 9.17
C HIS A 93 -9.23 11.48 10.15
N VAL A 94 -9.58 11.21 11.38
CA VAL A 94 -9.25 12.12 12.47
C VAL A 94 -7.72 12.13 12.53
N SER A 95 -7.13 12.99 11.71
CA SER A 95 -5.70 13.25 11.73
C SER A 95 -5.36 13.80 13.11
N SER A 96 -4.30 13.24 13.67
CA SER A 96 -3.56 13.70 14.84
C SER A 96 -3.84 15.18 15.15
N CYS A 97 -4.40 15.40 16.33
CA CYS A 97 -4.57 16.72 16.91
C CYS A 97 -3.20 17.38 17.14
N GLU A 98 -2.78 18.25 16.24
CA GLU A 98 -1.66 19.18 16.43
C GLU A 98 -2.04 20.43 17.19
N GLN A 99 -3.20 20.50 17.83
CA GLN A 99 -3.66 21.65 18.60
C GLN A 99 -4.25 21.25 19.94
N CYS A 100 -3.40 20.77 20.85
CA CYS A 100 -3.68 20.78 22.27
C CYS A 100 -2.64 21.64 22.97
N THR A 101 -2.67 22.96 22.72
CA THR A 101 -2.15 23.95 23.64
C THR A 101 -3.27 24.93 23.95
N ALA A 102 -3.67 24.91 25.24
CA ALA A 102 -4.39 25.95 26.01
C ALA A 102 -5.63 26.61 25.38
N ASP A 103 -6.81 26.43 25.89
CA ASP A 103 -7.41 27.30 26.89
C ASP A 103 -8.81 26.83 27.30
N ASP A 104 -9.18 27.28 28.50
CA ASP A 104 -10.34 27.01 29.30
C ASP A 104 -11.72 27.17 28.69
N GLY A 105 -12.68 26.40 29.19
CA GLY A 105 -14.04 26.90 29.40
C GLY A 105 -15.20 26.07 28.83
N ALA A 106 -15.87 25.37 29.74
CA ALA A 106 -17.34 25.09 29.76
C ALA A 106 -17.98 23.96 28.94
N GLN A 107 -18.22 22.90 29.66
CA GLN A 107 -19.47 22.13 29.81
C GLN A 107 -20.26 21.55 28.63
N SER A 108 -20.42 20.25 28.79
CA SER A 108 -21.49 19.34 28.38
C SER A 108 -21.56 18.82 26.96
N GLY A 109 -21.38 17.52 26.86
CA GLY A 109 -21.67 16.68 25.68
C GLY A 109 -20.56 15.73 25.30
N HIS A 110 -20.57 14.51 25.87
CA HIS A 110 -19.45 13.91 25.74
C HIS A 110 -19.01 12.58 26.06
N ASN A 111 -19.40 11.46 25.68
CA ASN A 111 -18.75 10.17 25.98
C ASN A 111 -17.91 9.55 24.85
N LEU A 112 -17.97 10.07 23.64
CA LEU A 112 -17.24 9.52 22.49
C LEU A 112 -15.81 10.07 22.35
N LYS A 113 -15.54 11.30 22.80
CA LYS A 113 -14.19 11.88 22.80
C LYS A 113 -13.24 11.21 23.80
N GLY A 114 -13.76 10.72 24.94
CA GLY A 114 -12.96 10.06 25.96
C GLY A 114 -12.40 8.68 25.56
N ALA A 115 -13.10 7.92 24.73
CA ALA A 115 -12.64 6.60 24.29
C ALA A 115 -11.54 6.71 23.23
N CYS A 116 -11.62 7.66 22.30
CA CYS A 116 -10.60 7.90 21.28
C CYS A 116 -9.28 8.38 21.93
N THR A 117 -9.35 9.33 22.86
CA THR A 117 -8.18 9.84 23.56
C THR A 117 -7.51 8.80 24.45
N ALA A 118 -8.26 7.87 25.06
CA ALA A 118 -7.67 6.80 25.87
C ALA A 118 -6.94 5.74 25.03
N ARG A 119 -7.44 5.41 23.83
CA ARG A 119 -6.78 4.49 22.90
C ARG A 119 -5.50 5.11 22.33
N ASP A 120 -5.57 6.37 21.91
CA ASP A 120 -4.44 7.10 21.36
C ASP A 120 -3.34 7.30 22.42
N ALA A 121 -3.71 7.62 23.65
CA ALA A 121 -2.76 7.73 24.76
C ALA A 121 -2.06 6.38 25.04
N ARG A 122 -2.77 5.26 24.96
CA ARG A 122 -2.16 3.92 25.12
C ARG A 122 -1.27 3.56 23.93
N MET A 123 -1.68 3.90 22.73
CA MET A 123 -0.87 3.69 21.52
C MET A 123 0.43 4.50 21.57
N SER A 124 0.39 5.71 22.12
CA SER A 124 1.59 6.58 22.29
C SER A 124 2.65 5.96 23.21
N LEU A 125 2.26 5.10 24.17
CA LEU A 125 3.20 4.36 25.02
C LEU A 125 4.17 3.47 24.25
N TRP A 126 3.78 3.04 23.04
CA TRP A 126 4.63 2.23 22.19
C TRP A 126 5.70 3.02 21.46
N SER A 127 5.62 4.35 21.43
CA SER A 127 6.59 5.25 20.81
C SER A 127 7.08 4.78 19.44
N VAL A 128 6.16 4.30 18.59
CA VAL A 128 6.48 3.63 17.32
C VAL A 128 7.20 4.57 16.35
N ALA A 129 6.85 5.86 16.37
CA ALA A 129 7.52 6.86 15.55
C ALA A 129 9.02 7.05 15.97
N ALA A 130 9.29 7.04 17.27
CA ALA A 130 10.67 7.11 17.78
C ALA A 130 11.47 5.84 17.43
N PHE A 131 10.81 4.67 17.49
CA PHE A 131 11.41 3.42 17.00
C PHE A 131 11.73 3.51 15.50
N GLU A 132 10.80 3.95 14.65
CA GLU A 132 11.05 4.13 13.22
C GLU A 132 12.24 5.06 12.97
N GLY A 133 12.32 6.19 13.69
CA GLY A 133 13.44 7.12 13.63
C GLY A 133 14.78 6.50 14.02
N SER A 134 14.78 5.49 14.90
CA SER A 134 15.99 4.78 15.31
C SER A 134 16.58 3.84 14.24
N LEU A 135 15.81 3.53 13.19
CA LEU A 135 16.18 2.58 12.12
C LEU A 135 16.98 3.27 11.00
N THR A 136 17.93 4.15 11.33
CA THR A 136 18.67 4.99 10.39
C THR A 136 19.40 4.22 9.28
N ALA A 137 19.96 3.05 9.62
CA ALA A 137 20.69 2.21 8.68
C ALA A 137 19.78 1.36 7.76
N SER A 138 18.45 1.43 7.96
CA SER A 138 17.50 0.61 7.20
C SER A 138 16.91 1.38 6.03
N ALA A 139 16.65 0.70 4.90
CA ALA A 139 15.95 1.28 3.77
C ALA A 139 14.53 1.73 4.17
N ALA A 140 14.00 2.79 3.54
CA ALA A 140 12.69 3.36 3.84
C ALA A 140 11.56 2.32 3.88
N ASN A 141 11.52 1.42 2.89
CA ASN A 141 10.53 0.34 2.85
C ASN A 141 10.65 -0.64 4.04
N THR A 142 11.86 -0.88 4.53
CA THR A 142 12.10 -1.74 5.71
C THR A 142 11.63 -1.03 6.98
N ARG A 143 11.91 0.27 7.10
CA ARG A 143 11.43 1.09 8.22
C ARG A 143 9.91 1.09 8.29
N SER A 144 9.24 1.42 7.18
CA SER A 144 7.79 1.42 7.09
C SER A 144 7.17 0.04 7.38
N ALA A 145 7.79 -1.05 6.88
CA ALA A 145 7.33 -2.39 7.16
C ALA A 145 7.45 -2.76 8.64
N TYR A 146 8.57 -2.43 9.28
CA TYR A 146 8.78 -2.70 10.71
C TYR A 146 7.88 -1.84 11.59
N ARG A 147 7.75 -0.55 11.25
CA ARG A 147 6.77 0.32 11.90
C ARG A 147 5.38 -0.30 11.88
N ARG A 148 4.88 -0.65 10.69
CA ARG A 148 3.55 -1.25 10.51
C ARG A 148 3.38 -2.55 11.29
N ASP A 149 4.40 -3.41 11.35
CA ASP A 149 4.33 -4.67 12.09
C ASP A 149 4.23 -4.46 13.60
N VAL A 150 4.91 -3.44 14.14
CA VAL A 150 4.85 -3.06 15.56
C VAL A 150 3.51 -2.42 15.88
N GLU A 151 2.99 -1.53 15.02
CA GLU A 151 1.66 -0.93 15.15
C GLU A 151 0.59 -2.01 15.22
N LEU A 152 0.58 -2.97 14.30
CA LEU A 152 -0.38 -4.07 14.28
C LEU A 152 -0.32 -4.95 15.53
N PHE A 153 0.85 -5.15 16.13
CA PHE A 153 0.98 -5.87 17.38
C PHE A 153 0.43 -5.06 18.56
N ALA A 154 0.75 -3.78 18.63
CA ALA A 154 0.24 -2.87 19.65
C ALA A 154 -1.29 -2.73 19.56
N GLU A 155 -1.84 -2.56 18.37
CA GLU A 155 -3.28 -2.52 18.12
C GLU A 155 -3.98 -3.80 18.60
N TRP A 156 -3.40 -4.97 18.26
CA TRP A 156 -3.93 -6.26 18.71
C TRP A 156 -3.92 -6.38 20.24
N LEU A 157 -2.86 -5.93 20.92
CA LEU A 157 -2.80 -5.93 22.38
C LEU A 157 -3.82 -4.97 23.00
N LEU A 158 -4.05 -3.81 22.40
CA LEU A 158 -5.09 -2.89 22.88
C LEU A 158 -6.49 -3.53 22.85
N ASP A 159 -6.74 -4.42 21.91
CA ASP A 159 -8.03 -5.11 21.78
C ASP A 159 -8.10 -6.36 22.70
N SER A 160 -7.02 -7.14 22.83
CA SER A 160 -7.02 -8.42 23.54
C SER A 160 -6.56 -8.33 24.99
N ALA A 161 -5.68 -7.39 25.33
CA ALA A 161 -5.08 -7.19 26.64
C ALA A 161 -4.78 -5.70 26.88
N PRO A 162 -5.81 -4.83 27.03
CA PRO A 162 -5.67 -3.38 27.00
C PRO A 162 -4.82 -2.77 28.12
N THR A 163 -4.50 -3.50 29.17
CA THR A 163 -3.62 -3.07 30.27
C THR A 163 -2.15 -3.34 30.00
N VAL A 164 -1.82 -4.11 28.94
CA VAL A 164 -0.45 -4.48 28.62
C VAL A 164 0.25 -3.30 27.91
N THR A 165 1.44 -2.98 28.39
CA THR A 165 2.31 -1.93 27.89
C THR A 165 3.62 -2.55 27.41
N PRO A 166 4.53 -1.82 26.72
CA PRO A 166 5.84 -2.33 26.35
C PRO A 166 6.66 -2.86 27.54
N GLN A 167 6.41 -2.35 28.75
CA GLN A 167 7.10 -2.80 29.99
C GLN A 167 6.58 -4.14 30.51
N THR A 168 5.30 -4.43 30.27
CA THR A 168 4.59 -5.58 30.84
C THR A 168 4.30 -6.68 29.82
N VAL A 169 4.70 -6.49 28.55
CA VAL A 169 4.57 -7.54 27.52
C VAL A 169 5.36 -8.79 27.92
N GLU A 170 4.69 -9.91 27.84
CA GLU A 170 5.28 -11.23 28.11
C GLU A 170 5.42 -12.05 26.81
N LYS A 171 6.27 -13.08 26.88
CA LYS A 171 6.46 -14.04 25.78
C LYS A 171 5.13 -14.66 25.32
N GLN A 172 4.20 -14.90 26.24
CA GLN A 172 2.89 -15.48 25.90
C GLN A 172 2.10 -14.56 24.98
N HIS A 173 2.08 -13.25 25.22
CA HIS A 173 1.39 -12.28 24.34
C HIS A 173 1.94 -12.32 22.91
N VAL A 174 3.26 -12.48 22.74
CA VAL A 174 3.86 -12.62 21.40
C VAL A 174 3.42 -13.92 20.73
N ARG A 175 3.39 -15.02 21.46
CA ARG A 175 2.94 -16.31 20.94
C ARG A 175 1.47 -16.28 20.53
N ASP A 176 0.60 -15.74 21.37
CA ASP A 176 -0.84 -15.62 21.11
C ASP A 176 -1.10 -14.76 19.85
N TYR A 177 -0.39 -13.65 19.72
CA TYR A 177 -0.46 -12.82 18.52
C TYR A 177 -0.08 -13.60 17.25
N LEU A 178 1.01 -14.35 17.29
CA LEU A 178 1.46 -15.16 16.15
C LEU A 178 0.48 -16.29 15.82
N SER A 179 -0.12 -16.92 16.84
CA SER A 179 -1.15 -17.96 16.67
C SER A 179 -2.37 -17.39 15.97
N VAL A 180 -2.92 -16.27 16.48
CA VAL A 180 -4.05 -15.58 15.86
C VAL A 180 -3.75 -15.17 14.41
N MET A 181 -2.53 -14.68 14.14
CA MET A 181 -2.14 -14.32 12.77
C MET A 181 -2.03 -15.55 11.87
N HIS A 182 -1.56 -16.67 12.38
CA HIS A 182 -1.51 -17.93 11.64
C HIS A 182 -2.91 -18.44 11.31
N GLU A 183 -3.81 -18.44 12.27
CA GLU A 183 -5.23 -18.80 12.09
C GLU A 183 -5.95 -17.92 11.06
N ARG A 184 -5.58 -16.62 11.01
CA ARG A 184 -6.04 -15.67 9.98
C ARG A 184 -5.39 -15.87 8.61
N GLY A 185 -4.57 -16.91 8.42
CA GLY A 185 -3.96 -17.26 7.14
C GLY A 185 -2.66 -16.52 6.81
N ALA A 186 -1.99 -15.89 7.79
CA ALA A 186 -0.69 -15.27 7.54
C ALA A 186 0.35 -16.33 7.15
N THR A 187 1.11 -16.05 6.08
CA THR A 187 2.16 -16.95 5.62
C THR A 187 3.33 -17.02 6.61
N SER A 188 4.07 -18.14 6.62
CA SER A 188 5.29 -18.29 7.43
C SER A 188 6.30 -17.15 7.19
N ARG A 189 6.40 -16.63 5.98
CA ARG A 189 7.25 -15.48 5.63
C ARG A 189 6.76 -14.19 6.32
N THR A 190 5.45 -13.96 6.36
CA THR A 190 4.85 -12.81 7.05
C THR A 190 5.08 -12.90 8.55
N LEU A 191 4.86 -14.08 9.16
CA LEU A 191 5.11 -14.30 10.58
C LEU A 191 6.58 -14.11 10.93
N ALA A 192 7.49 -14.64 10.12
CA ALA A 192 8.94 -14.47 10.31
C ALA A 192 9.34 -12.97 10.28
N ARG A 193 8.79 -12.19 9.34
CA ARG A 193 9.04 -10.75 9.27
C ARG A 193 8.50 -10.01 10.49
N ARG A 194 7.29 -10.34 10.95
CA ARG A 194 6.68 -9.74 12.15
C ARG A 194 7.52 -10.02 13.40
N ILE A 195 7.96 -11.27 13.61
CA ILE A 195 8.87 -11.62 14.71
C ILE A 195 10.17 -10.81 14.62
N ALA A 196 10.75 -10.68 13.43
CA ALA A 196 11.96 -9.89 13.24
C ALA A 196 11.76 -8.39 13.58
N ALA A 197 10.60 -7.81 13.21
CA ALA A 197 10.24 -6.46 13.56
C ALA A 197 10.07 -6.28 15.08
N LEU A 198 9.37 -7.20 15.75
CA LEU A 198 9.20 -7.18 17.22
C LEU A 198 10.52 -7.34 17.95
N ARG A 199 11.41 -8.25 17.52
CA ARG A 199 12.76 -8.37 18.08
C ARG A 199 13.54 -7.07 17.98
N ARG A 200 13.46 -6.42 16.83
CA ARG A 200 14.15 -5.13 16.64
C ARG A 200 13.55 -4.03 17.51
N TYR A 201 12.23 -4.02 17.66
CA TYR A 201 11.52 -3.09 18.53
C TYR A 201 11.90 -3.31 20.00
N PHE A 202 11.80 -4.52 20.54
CA PHE A 202 12.10 -4.75 21.95
C PHE A 202 13.58 -4.60 22.27
N ALA A 203 14.49 -4.91 21.37
CA ALA A 203 15.90 -4.55 21.50
C ALA A 203 16.13 -3.04 21.60
N TRP A 204 15.36 -2.23 20.87
CA TRP A 204 15.37 -0.77 21.00
C TRP A 204 14.69 -0.32 22.30
N ALA A 205 13.52 -0.85 22.62
CA ALA A 205 12.77 -0.51 23.83
C ALA A 205 13.56 -0.80 25.12
N MET A 206 14.33 -1.88 25.16
CA MET A 206 15.24 -2.16 26.28
C MET A 206 16.38 -1.12 26.39
N ARG A 207 16.99 -0.73 25.29
CA ARG A 207 18.04 0.32 25.27
C ARG A 207 17.52 1.67 25.74
N THR A 208 16.27 1.98 25.42
CA THR A 208 15.59 3.23 25.83
C THR A 208 14.85 3.11 27.16
N LYS A 209 15.01 1.99 27.87
CA LYS A 209 14.37 1.69 29.16
C LYS A 209 12.84 1.67 29.12
N MET A 210 12.24 1.50 27.93
CA MET A 210 10.80 1.35 27.73
C MET A 210 10.35 -0.09 27.99
N ALA A 211 11.22 -1.06 27.94
CA ALA A 211 10.97 -2.45 28.29
C ALA A 211 12.05 -2.96 29.24
N VAL A 212 11.67 -3.85 30.17
CA VAL A 212 12.59 -4.43 31.17
C VAL A 212 13.22 -5.72 30.64
N LYS A 213 12.48 -6.49 29.84
CA LYS A 213 12.91 -7.77 29.25
C LYS A 213 12.50 -7.85 27.79
N ASP A 214 13.14 -8.73 27.03
CA ASP A 214 12.74 -9.01 25.65
C ASP A 214 11.70 -10.14 25.64
N PRO A 215 10.42 -9.85 25.33
CA PRO A 215 9.37 -10.88 25.28
C PRO A 215 9.51 -11.78 24.05
N THR A 216 10.36 -11.44 23.08
CA THR A 216 10.58 -12.23 21.88
C THR A 216 11.67 -13.30 22.05
N ASP A 217 12.37 -13.29 23.21
CA ASP A 217 13.40 -14.27 23.49
C ASP A 217 12.82 -15.68 23.56
N GLY A 218 13.46 -16.64 22.85
CA GLY A 218 12.97 -18.01 22.72
C GLY A 218 11.62 -18.17 22.01
N VAL A 219 11.13 -17.15 21.30
CA VAL A 219 10.02 -17.30 20.34
C VAL A 219 10.57 -17.85 19.03
N HIS A 220 10.12 -19.04 18.64
CA HIS A 220 10.60 -19.68 17.42
C HIS A 220 10.06 -18.98 16.17
N THR A 221 10.94 -18.70 15.22
CA THR A 221 10.56 -18.22 13.90
C THR A 221 10.13 -19.40 13.04
N PRO A 222 8.93 -19.37 12.43
CA PRO A 222 8.52 -20.42 11.51
C PRO A 222 9.55 -20.60 10.40
N LYS A 223 9.89 -21.86 10.08
CA LYS A 223 10.76 -22.16 8.94
C LYS A 223 10.07 -21.67 7.67
N VAL A 224 10.71 -20.79 6.95
CA VAL A 224 10.24 -20.30 5.65
C VAL A 224 10.75 -21.26 4.58
N ASN A 225 9.93 -22.22 4.19
CA ASN A 225 10.22 -23.05 3.03
C ASN A 225 10.08 -22.17 1.78
N GLY A 226 11.17 -21.51 1.41
CA GLY A 226 11.23 -20.70 0.20
C GLY A 226 11.23 -21.61 -1.03
N LYS A 227 10.10 -21.70 -1.74
CA LYS A 227 10.18 -22.15 -3.14
C LYS A 227 11.01 -21.10 -3.87
N LEU A 228 12.07 -21.54 -4.53
CA LEU A 228 12.81 -20.67 -5.44
C LEU A 228 11.84 -20.11 -6.48
N PRO A 229 11.93 -18.83 -6.83
CA PRO A 229 11.18 -18.30 -7.94
C PRO A 229 11.39 -19.17 -9.18
N ARG A 230 10.31 -19.54 -9.86
CA ARG A 230 10.43 -20.19 -11.16
C ARG A 230 10.69 -19.09 -12.17
N PRO A 231 11.87 -19.04 -12.81
CA PRO A 231 12.10 -18.10 -13.90
C PRO A 231 11.14 -18.43 -15.04
N LEU A 232 10.78 -17.42 -15.81
CA LEU A 232 10.09 -17.61 -17.07
C LEU A 232 11.09 -18.28 -18.04
N ASP A 233 10.59 -19.17 -18.89
CA ASP A 233 11.40 -19.73 -19.97
C ASP A 233 11.70 -18.66 -21.05
N GLU A 234 12.74 -18.92 -21.84
CA GLU A 234 13.23 -17.97 -22.83
C GLU A 234 12.18 -17.63 -23.89
N GLU A 235 11.40 -18.62 -24.31
CA GLU A 235 10.34 -18.43 -25.31
C GLU A 235 9.23 -17.51 -24.78
N THR A 236 8.82 -17.71 -23.52
CA THR A 236 7.82 -16.86 -22.88
C THR A 236 8.33 -15.43 -22.72
N VAL A 237 9.60 -15.25 -22.35
CA VAL A 237 10.21 -13.92 -22.26
C VAL A 237 10.30 -13.27 -23.63
N ALA A 238 10.75 -14.00 -24.67
CA ALA A 238 10.82 -13.48 -26.03
C ALA A 238 9.45 -13.03 -26.53
N ARG A 239 8.40 -13.81 -26.29
CA ARG A 239 7.02 -13.41 -26.62
C ARG A 239 6.58 -12.17 -25.85
N LEU A 240 6.85 -12.11 -24.54
CA LEU A 240 6.49 -10.94 -23.72
C LEU A 240 7.15 -9.65 -24.23
N VAL A 241 8.44 -9.73 -24.57
CA VAL A 241 9.20 -8.59 -25.05
C VAL A 241 8.80 -8.19 -26.48
N SER A 242 8.43 -9.14 -27.35
CA SER A 242 8.03 -8.87 -28.74
C SER A 242 6.57 -8.45 -28.90
N THR A 243 5.71 -8.70 -27.91
CA THR A 243 4.27 -8.38 -28.02
C THR A 243 4.06 -6.88 -27.77
N GLU A 244 3.47 -6.22 -28.76
CA GLU A 244 3.00 -4.83 -28.62
C GLU A 244 1.46 -4.79 -28.59
N ASP A 245 0.90 -3.92 -27.76
CA ASP A 245 -0.52 -3.61 -27.76
C ASP A 245 -0.81 -2.58 -28.86
N GLU A 246 -1.16 -3.07 -30.06
CA GLU A 246 -1.42 -2.20 -31.23
C GLU A 246 -2.54 -1.17 -30.97
N ALA A 247 -3.45 -1.44 -30.06
CA ALA A 247 -4.53 -0.53 -29.69
C ALA A 247 -4.07 0.59 -28.73
N ALA A 248 -2.86 0.46 -28.15
CA ALA A 248 -2.33 1.46 -27.24
C ALA A 248 -1.73 2.65 -28.01
N PRO A 249 -1.77 3.87 -27.44
CA PRO A 249 -1.08 5.03 -28.00
C PRO A 249 0.41 4.78 -28.18
N GLU A 250 1.02 5.44 -29.16
CA GLU A 250 2.45 5.29 -29.51
C GLU A 250 3.38 5.50 -28.31
N TRP A 251 3.18 6.56 -27.54
CA TRP A 251 3.98 6.86 -26.36
C TRP A 251 3.95 5.70 -25.34
N ARG A 252 2.81 5.02 -25.22
CA ARG A 252 2.65 3.91 -24.26
C ARG A 252 3.42 2.68 -24.73
N ARG A 253 3.31 2.34 -26.02
CA ARG A 253 4.04 1.23 -26.62
C ARG A 253 5.56 1.45 -26.50
N ALA A 254 6.03 2.64 -26.86
CA ALA A 254 7.44 3.00 -26.76
C ALA A 254 7.96 2.92 -25.32
N ARG A 255 7.23 3.46 -24.35
CA ARG A 255 7.57 3.37 -22.92
C ARG A 255 7.63 1.92 -22.43
N ASP A 256 6.60 1.15 -22.72
CA ASP A 256 6.47 -0.23 -22.21
C ASP A 256 7.58 -1.11 -22.83
N ARG A 257 7.96 -0.85 -24.08
CA ARG A 257 9.12 -1.49 -24.73
C ARG A 257 10.42 -1.17 -23.98
N VAL A 258 10.68 0.09 -23.64
CA VAL A 258 11.86 0.47 -22.83
C VAL A 258 11.88 -0.27 -21.50
N VAL A 259 10.75 -0.33 -20.81
CA VAL A 259 10.64 -1.03 -19.51
C VAL A 259 11.04 -2.50 -19.66
N LEU A 260 10.50 -3.20 -20.65
CA LEU A 260 10.78 -4.62 -20.89
C LEU A 260 12.24 -4.86 -21.27
N GLU A 261 12.78 -4.06 -22.18
CA GLU A 261 14.18 -4.20 -22.63
C GLU A 261 15.20 -3.92 -21.52
N ILE A 262 14.94 -2.92 -20.67
CA ILE A 262 15.83 -2.62 -19.53
C ILE A 262 15.71 -3.68 -18.44
N LEU A 263 14.51 -4.16 -18.13
CA LEU A 263 14.33 -5.22 -17.15
C LEU A 263 15.03 -6.52 -17.56
N TYR A 264 14.87 -6.90 -18.82
CA TYR A 264 15.44 -8.15 -19.34
C TYR A 264 16.92 -7.99 -19.72
N GLY A 265 17.26 -7.02 -20.55
CA GLY A 265 18.61 -6.87 -21.11
C GLY A 265 19.64 -6.37 -20.10
N SER A 266 19.25 -5.52 -19.15
CA SER A 266 20.18 -4.97 -18.13
C SER A 266 19.95 -5.51 -16.73
N GLY A 267 18.96 -6.38 -16.52
CA GLY A 267 18.68 -7.04 -15.24
C GLY A 267 18.36 -6.09 -14.09
N LEU A 268 17.72 -4.96 -14.39
CA LEU A 268 17.32 -3.99 -13.38
C LEU A 268 16.14 -4.51 -12.56
N ARG A 269 16.08 -4.09 -11.29
CA ARG A 269 14.87 -4.30 -10.47
C ARG A 269 13.80 -3.31 -10.88
N VAL A 270 12.52 -3.70 -10.76
CA VAL A 270 11.38 -2.79 -11.05
C VAL A 270 11.50 -1.46 -10.32
N SER A 271 11.95 -1.46 -9.05
CA SER A 271 12.14 -0.22 -8.29
C SER A 271 13.27 0.66 -8.83
N GLU A 272 14.31 0.07 -9.40
CA GLU A 272 15.42 0.78 -10.02
C GLU A 272 14.93 1.42 -11.33
N VAL A 273 14.19 0.68 -12.15
CA VAL A 273 13.57 1.20 -13.38
C VAL A 273 12.65 2.39 -13.10
N CYS A 274 11.82 2.30 -12.06
CA CYS A 274 10.93 3.41 -11.68
C CYS A 274 11.68 4.66 -11.16
N SER A 275 12.94 4.53 -10.75
CA SER A 275 13.75 5.63 -10.22
C SER A 275 14.70 6.24 -11.23
N LEU A 276 14.71 5.74 -12.48
CA LEU A 276 15.58 6.27 -13.53
C LEU A 276 15.21 7.70 -13.90
N THR A 277 16.24 8.49 -14.15
CA THR A 277 16.12 9.85 -14.67
C THR A 277 16.68 9.91 -16.09
N VAL A 278 16.40 10.98 -16.82
CA VAL A 278 16.98 11.22 -18.14
C VAL A 278 18.51 11.22 -18.05
N GLN A 279 19.07 11.74 -16.95
CA GLN A 279 20.52 11.79 -16.70
C GLN A 279 21.10 10.43 -16.32
N SER A 280 20.28 9.43 -16.05
CA SER A 280 20.75 8.06 -15.77
C SER A 280 21.33 7.39 -17.02
N VAL A 281 20.93 7.81 -18.22
CA VAL A 281 21.41 7.29 -19.50
C VAL A 281 22.66 8.08 -19.92
N SER A 282 23.73 7.39 -20.30
CA SER A 282 24.93 8.04 -20.86
C SER A 282 24.62 8.75 -22.16
N SER A 283 25.41 9.77 -22.53
CA SER A 283 25.22 10.56 -23.75
C SER A 283 25.30 9.74 -25.02
N ASP A 284 26.12 8.70 -25.03
CA ASP A 284 26.28 7.74 -26.13
C ASP A 284 25.22 6.62 -26.12
N GLN A 285 24.37 6.59 -25.06
CA GLN A 285 23.33 5.59 -24.86
C GLN A 285 23.83 4.13 -24.82
N THR A 286 25.07 3.93 -24.42
CA THR A 286 25.66 2.58 -24.29
C THR A 286 25.57 2.03 -22.85
N THR A 287 25.44 2.92 -21.87
CA THR A 287 25.41 2.56 -20.46
C THR A 287 24.34 3.33 -19.71
N MET A 288 23.97 2.78 -18.57
CA MET A 288 23.00 3.37 -17.66
C MET A 288 23.49 3.33 -16.22
N ARG A 289 23.37 4.45 -15.52
CA ARG A 289 23.71 4.61 -14.11
C ARG A 289 22.49 4.30 -13.24
N VAL A 290 22.64 3.37 -12.34
CA VAL A 290 21.52 2.82 -11.54
C VAL A 290 21.83 2.90 -10.05
N MET A 291 20.91 3.44 -9.29
CA MET A 291 20.99 3.46 -7.84
C MET A 291 20.41 2.18 -7.24
N GLY A 292 21.25 1.34 -6.65
CA GLY A 292 20.88 0.08 -6.04
C GLY A 292 20.52 0.19 -4.56
N LYS A 293 20.34 -0.98 -3.92
CA LYS A 293 20.07 -1.07 -2.49
C LYS A 293 21.21 -0.46 -1.65
N GLY A 294 20.85 0.40 -0.69
CA GLY A 294 21.82 1.07 0.19
C GLY A 294 22.52 2.25 -0.47
N SER A 295 21.86 2.87 -1.44
CA SER A 295 22.38 4.04 -2.17
C SER A 295 23.73 3.76 -2.88
N LYS A 296 23.97 2.49 -3.25
CA LYS A 296 25.14 2.12 -4.04
C LYS A 296 24.83 2.29 -5.50
N GLU A 297 25.62 3.13 -6.16
CA GLU A 297 25.54 3.36 -7.59
C GLU A 297 26.29 2.26 -8.35
N ARG A 298 25.74 1.83 -9.47
CA ARG A 298 26.41 0.97 -10.45
C ARG A 298 26.09 1.40 -11.86
N VAL A 299 27.01 1.14 -12.75
CA VAL A 299 26.81 1.32 -14.20
C VAL A 299 26.50 -0.05 -14.80
N VAL A 300 25.47 -0.09 -15.64
CA VAL A 300 25.07 -1.30 -16.39
C VAL A 300 25.12 -1.02 -17.88
N PRO A 301 25.54 -1.98 -18.69
CA PRO A 301 25.50 -1.83 -20.15
C PRO A 301 24.04 -1.87 -20.63
N LEU A 302 23.78 -1.16 -21.72
CA LEU A 302 22.53 -1.22 -22.48
C LEU A 302 22.72 -2.15 -23.67
N SER A 303 21.76 -3.06 -23.87
CA SER A 303 21.70 -3.86 -25.10
C SER A 303 21.31 -2.98 -26.31
N GLU A 304 21.61 -3.42 -27.51
CA GLU A 304 21.19 -2.72 -28.73
C GLU A 304 19.66 -2.54 -28.79
N PRO A 305 18.81 -3.56 -28.51
CA PRO A 305 17.35 -3.39 -28.43
C PRO A 305 16.92 -2.33 -27.41
N ALA A 306 17.56 -2.29 -26.22
CA ALA A 306 17.27 -1.28 -25.21
C ALA A 306 17.61 0.13 -25.68
N THR A 307 18.73 0.30 -26.40
CA THR A 307 19.14 1.58 -26.97
C THR A 307 18.15 2.06 -28.06
N ILE A 308 17.71 1.16 -28.93
CA ILE A 308 16.67 1.46 -29.94
C ILE A 308 15.36 1.88 -29.28
N ALA A 309 14.91 1.13 -28.26
CA ALA A 309 13.70 1.44 -27.53
C ALA A 309 13.78 2.80 -26.80
N LEU A 310 14.93 3.13 -26.22
CA LEU A 310 15.15 4.42 -25.55
C LEU A 310 15.09 5.58 -26.54
N ARG A 311 15.65 5.44 -27.73
CA ARG A 311 15.56 6.47 -28.79
C ARG A 311 14.12 6.72 -29.19
N ARG A 312 13.38 5.64 -29.51
CA ARG A 312 11.96 5.75 -29.86
C ARG A 312 11.15 6.41 -28.73
N TRP A 313 11.42 6.05 -27.48
CA TRP A 313 10.78 6.68 -26.33
C TRP A 313 11.12 8.17 -26.23
N ALA A 314 12.37 8.56 -26.45
CA ALA A 314 12.79 9.96 -26.41
C ALA A 314 12.04 10.82 -27.44
N GLU A 315 11.74 10.26 -28.63
CA GLU A 315 10.99 10.93 -29.69
C GLU A 315 9.55 11.24 -29.31
N VAL A 316 8.88 10.31 -28.62
CA VAL A 316 7.43 10.42 -28.28
C VAL A 316 7.18 10.87 -26.84
N ARG A 317 8.22 10.95 -26.00
CA ARG A 317 8.09 11.31 -24.58
C ARG A 317 7.42 12.68 -24.37
N HIS A 318 7.62 13.60 -25.30
CA HIS A 318 7.02 14.94 -25.26
C HIS A 318 5.47 14.89 -25.27
N GLU A 319 4.84 13.86 -25.84
CA GLU A 319 3.38 13.70 -25.86
C GLU A 319 2.76 13.58 -24.46
N VAL A 320 3.55 13.11 -23.48
CA VAL A 320 3.11 12.92 -22.09
C VAL A 320 3.83 13.84 -21.11
N LEU A 321 4.81 14.61 -21.60
CA LEU A 321 5.53 15.58 -20.79
C LEU A 321 4.62 16.79 -20.56
N GLY A 322 4.28 17.06 -19.29
CA GLY A 322 3.55 18.27 -18.92
C GLY A 322 4.40 19.54 -19.04
N GLU A 323 3.85 20.68 -18.65
CA GLU A 323 4.54 21.98 -18.73
C GLU A 323 5.78 22.06 -17.80
N ALA A 324 5.81 21.31 -16.71
CA ALA A 324 6.96 21.28 -15.81
C ALA A 324 8.04 20.32 -16.32
N PRO A 325 9.34 20.71 -16.24
CA PRO A 325 10.43 19.83 -16.63
C PRO A 325 10.48 18.61 -15.69
N GLU A 326 10.10 17.45 -16.19
CA GLU A 326 10.15 16.21 -15.44
C GLU A 326 11.49 15.50 -15.70
N VAL A 327 12.21 15.26 -14.63
CA VAL A 327 13.53 14.62 -14.66
C VAL A 327 13.43 13.10 -14.81
N ALA A 328 12.30 12.49 -14.43
CA ALA A 328 12.10 11.04 -14.53
C ALA A 328 12.19 10.58 -16.00
N LEU A 329 12.89 9.48 -16.23
CA LEU A 329 13.02 8.89 -17.56
C LEU A 329 11.68 8.40 -18.08
N LEU A 330 10.92 7.68 -17.27
CA LEU A 330 9.68 7.00 -17.64
C LEU A 330 8.47 7.68 -17.00
N LEU A 331 7.49 8.02 -17.84
CA LEU A 331 6.31 8.77 -17.44
C LEU A 331 5.01 7.98 -17.66
N THR A 332 4.01 8.29 -16.86
CA THR A 332 2.63 7.87 -17.10
C THR A 332 1.96 8.77 -18.12
N GLY A 333 0.79 8.41 -18.65
CA GLY A 333 0.03 9.28 -19.57
C GLY A 333 -0.46 10.60 -18.97
N ARG A 334 -0.17 10.87 -17.69
CA ARG A 334 -0.45 12.15 -17.00
C ARG A 334 0.82 12.95 -16.72
N GLY A 335 1.95 12.57 -17.30
CA GLY A 335 3.23 13.24 -17.09
C GLY A 335 3.90 12.96 -15.73
N HIS A 336 3.36 12.05 -14.90
CA HIS A 336 3.98 11.70 -13.62
C HIS A 336 4.96 10.54 -13.76
N PRO A 337 5.99 10.46 -12.91
CA PRO A 337 6.88 9.30 -12.87
C PRO A 337 6.13 7.99 -12.72
N VAL A 338 6.57 6.93 -13.42
CA VAL A 338 6.00 5.59 -13.24
C VAL A 338 6.31 5.05 -11.85
N SER A 339 5.39 4.27 -11.30
CA SER A 339 5.53 3.65 -9.98
C SER A 339 5.38 2.14 -10.08
N ARG A 340 5.78 1.43 -9.02
CA ARG A 340 5.65 -0.05 -8.92
C ARG A 340 4.21 -0.57 -8.86
N ARG A 341 3.22 0.31 -8.76
CA ARG A 341 1.80 -0.06 -8.62
C ARG A 341 1.08 0.08 -9.94
#